data_59813b77c2c51df43c105401108d590a
#
_entry.id   59813b77c2c51df43c105401108d590a
#
_cell.length_a   1.000
_cell.length_b   1.000
_cell.length_c   1.000
_cell.angle_alpha   90.00
_cell.angle_beta   90.00
_cell.angle_gamma   90.00
#
_symmetry.space_group_name_H-M   'P 1'
#
loop_
_entity.id
_entity.type
_entity.pdbx_description
1 polymer ?
#
loop_
_entity_poly.entity_id
_entity_poly.type
_entity_poly.pdbx_seq_one_letter_code
_entity_poly.pdbx_strand_id
1 'polypeptide(L)'
;IASRAAKKMIDEGRGVGPTGEAVYLDFRDEIKRQGIDKIKEKYGNLFDMYYRITDEDAYKVPMRIYPAPHYTMGGLWVDYNLMSTIPGLFVMGEANFSDHGANRLGASALMQGLADGYFVISSTLPNYLASTKFEEAHIEDTEFKDSEESVKNDIKKLFSIKGNKTPNEFHKELGKIMWENCGMARSEESLKKALKLVPSLRDEFRNNLKLVGDDGFNQTLEKAIRVRDFLEFA
;
A
#
# COMPACT_ATOMS: atom_id res chain seq x y z
N ILE A 1 -3.34 -11.31 -17.30
CA ILE A 1 -3.69 -10.94 -18.69
C ILE A 1 -4.66 -9.77 -18.69
N ALA A 2 -5.83 -9.86 -18.03
CA ALA A 2 -6.87 -8.82 -18.05
C ALA A 2 -6.37 -7.44 -17.57
N SER A 3 -5.65 -7.37 -16.45
CA SER A 3 -5.13 -6.10 -15.92
C SER A 3 -4.13 -5.42 -16.86
N ARG A 4 -3.28 -6.21 -17.54
CA ARG A 4 -2.36 -5.67 -18.56
C ARG A 4 -3.11 -5.16 -19.78
N ALA A 5 -4.16 -5.86 -20.22
CA ALA A 5 -5.00 -5.40 -21.33
C ALA A 5 -5.74 -4.11 -20.98
N ALA A 6 -6.30 -4.03 -19.76
CA ALA A 6 -6.93 -2.81 -19.27
C ALA A 6 -5.96 -1.62 -19.24
N LYS A 7 -4.75 -1.81 -18.69
CA LYS A 7 -3.71 -0.77 -18.68
C LYS A 7 -3.34 -0.31 -20.10
N LYS A 8 -3.17 -1.27 -21.02
CA LYS A 8 -2.88 -0.93 -22.42
C LYS A 8 -3.97 -0.08 -23.06
N MET A 9 -5.25 -0.42 -22.81
CA MET A 9 -6.37 0.39 -23.33
C MET A 9 -6.37 1.80 -22.76
N ILE A 10 -6.05 1.94 -21.49
CA ILE A 10 -5.93 3.24 -20.82
C ILE A 10 -4.79 4.07 -21.47
N ASP A 11 -3.61 3.47 -21.63
CA ASP A 11 -2.43 4.13 -22.20
C ASP A 11 -2.62 4.55 -23.67
N GLU A 12 -3.45 3.80 -24.43
CA GLU A 12 -3.87 4.15 -25.79
C GLU A 12 -4.95 5.26 -25.84
N GLY A 13 -5.33 5.85 -24.70
CA GLY A 13 -6.37 6.88 -24.62
C GLY A 13 -7.80 6.36 -24.77
N ARG A 14 -8.01 5.05 -24.64
CA ARG A 14 -9.31 4.35 -24.72
C ARG A 14 -9.94 4.10 -23.35
N GLY A 15 -9.36 4.68 -22.31
CA GLY A 15 -9.89 4.62 -20.96
C GLY A 15 -11.20 5.38 -20.82
N VAL A 16 -12.00 5.04 -19.83
CA VAL A 16 -13.32 5.61 -19.54
C VAL A 16 -13.35 6.30 -18.17
N GLY A 17 -14.44 6.98 -17.88
CA GLY A 17 -14.61 7.75 -16.66
C GLY A 17 -14.03 9.17 -16.74
N PRO A 18 -14.17 9.97 -15.69
CA PRO A 18 -13.77 11.38 -15.70
C PRO A 18 -12.28 11.62 -15.95
N THR A 19 -11.42 10.68 -15.51
CA THR A 19 -9.96 10.77 -15.68
C THR A 19 -9.46 10.00 -16.90
N GLY A 20 -10.30 9.17 -17.53
CA GLY A 20 -9.87 8.26 -18.60
C GLY A 20 -9.01 7.08 -18.13
N GLU A 21 -8.95 6.81 -16.85
CA GLU A 21 -8.07 5.77 -16.24
C GLU A 21 -8.79 4.47 -15.92
N ALA A 22 -10.09 4.35 -16.22
CA ALA A 22 -10.89 3.16 -15.98
C ALA A 22 -11.18 2.36 -17.24
N VAL A 23 -11.64 1.14 -17.08
CA VAL A 23 -12.26 0.30 -18.10
C VAL A 23 -13.60 -0.20 -17.60
N TYR A 24 -14.48 -0.62 -18.51
CA TYR A 24 -15.77 -1.19 -18.12
C TYR A 24 -15.67 -2.68 -17.81
N LEU A 25 -16.29 -3.07 -16.69
CA LEU A 25 -16.65 -4.44 -16.38
C LEU A 25 -18.16 -4.57 -16.53
N ASP A 26 -18.59 -5.27 -17.59
CA ASP A 26 -19.97 -5.37 -18.02
C ASP A 26 -20.55 -6.75 -17.73
N PHE A 27 -21.57 -6.83 -16.91
CA PHE A 27 -22.27 -8.06 -16.57
C PHE A 27 -23.60 -8.26 -17.34
N ARG A 28 -24.01 -7.31 -18.17
CA ARG A 28 -25.33 -7.35 -18.81
C ARG A 28 -25.56 -8.59 -19.66
N ASP A 29 -24.56 -9.03 -20.41
CA ASP A 29 -24.70 -10.24 -21.24
C ASP A 29 -24.70 -11.51 -20.36
N GLU A 30 -23.95 -11.51 -19.29
CA GLU A 30 -23.94 -12.62 -18.34
C GLU A 30 -25.25 -12.70 -17.54
N ILE A 31 -25.85 -11.58 -17.19
CA ILE A 31 -27.18 -11.49 -16.58
C ILE A 31 -28.25 -12.06 -17.53
N LYS A 32 -28.20 -11.71 -18.82
CA LYS A 32 -29.10 -12.29 -19.83
C LYS A 32 -28.92 -13.81 -19.94
N ARG A 33 -27.69 -14.29 -19.87
CA ARG A 33 -27.36 -15.71 -20.04
C ARG A 33 -27.71 -16.58 -18.84
N GLN A 34 -27.42 -16.11 -17.61
CA GLN A 34 -27.55 -16.91 -16.38
C GLN A 34 -28.75 -16.52 -15.51
N GLY A 35 -29.36 -15.37 -15.74
CA GLY A 35 -30.37 -14.78 -14.89
C GLY A 35 -29.80 -13.91 -13.76
N ILE A 36 -30.57 -12.92 -13.36
CA ILE A 36 -30.16 -11.94 -12.34
C ILE A 36 -29.93 -12.56 -10.97
N ASP A 37 -30.77 -13.55 -10.58
CA ASP A 37 -30.68 -14.19 -9.26
C ASP A 37 -29.35 -14.90 -9.05
N LYS A 38 -28.87 -15.60 -10.08
CA LYS A 38 -27.58 -16.31 -10.01
C LYS A 38 -26.39 -15.36 -9.95
N ILE A 39 -26.46 -14.23 -10.65
CA ILE A 39 -25.44 -13.18 -10.57
C ILE A 39 -25.47 -12.52 -9.21
N LYS A 40 -26.66 -12.26 -8.65
CA LYS A 40 -26.84 -11.68 -7.32
C LYS A 40 -26.31 -12.60 -6.22
N GLU A 41 -26.57 -13.88 -6.28
CA GLU A 41 -26.05 -14.88 -5.35
C GLU A 41 -24.51 -14.86 -5.32
N LYS A 42 -23.89 -14.74 -6.49
CA LYS A 42 -22.43 -14.83 -6.64
C LYS A 42 -21.68 -13.51 -6.42
N TYR A 43 -22.27 -12.39 -6.83
CA TYR A 43 -21.58 -11.09 -6.89
C TYR A 43 -22.38 -9.93 -6.27
N GLY A 44 -23.53 -10.21 -5.64
CA GLY A 44 -24.42 -9.17 -5.13
C GLY A 44 -23.75 -8.19 -4.16
N ASN A 45 -22.89 -8.70 -3.28
CA ASN A 45 -22.11 -7.87 -2.35
C ASN A 45 -21.18 -6.87 -3.07
N LEU A 46 -20.58 -7.27 -4.20
CA LEU A 46 -19.75 -6.39 -5.02
C LEU A 46 -20.59 -5.28 -5.67
N PHE A 47 -21.77 -5.62 -6.19
CA PHE A 47 -22.69 -4.66 -6.81
C PHE A 47 -23.26 -3.68 -5.79
N ASP A 48 -23.62 -4.16 -4.60
CA ASP A 48 -24.09 -3.32 -3.51
C ASP A 48 -22.99 -2.34 -3.03
N MET A 49 -21.75 -2.80 -2.95
CA MET A 49 -20.63 -1.95 -2.60
C MET A 49 -20.38 -0.88 -3.69
N TYR A 50 -20.42 -1.26 -4.96
CA TYR A 50 -20.26 -0.34 -6.08
C TYR A 50 -21.37 0.71 -6.08
N TYR A 51 -22.62 0.30 -5.88
CA TYR A 51 -23.77 1.20 -5.78
C TYR A 51 -23.60 2.22 -4.65
N ARG A 52 -23.18 1.78 -3.46
CA ARG A 52 -22.95 2.69 -2.32
C ARG A 52 -21.86 3.73 -2.57
N ILE A 53 -20.88 3.43 -3.41
CA ILE A 53 -19.76 4.32 -3.73
C ILE A 53 -20.12 5.28 -4.88
N THR A 54 -20.85 4.80 -5.88
CA THR A 54 -21.02 5.50 -7.16
C THR A 54 -22.45 5.95 -7.46
N ASP A 55 -23.43 5.44 -6.72
CA ASP A 55 -24.88 5.56 -7.00
C ASP A 55 -25.29 4.99 -8.38
N GLU A 56 -24.45 4.08 -8.94
CA GLU A 56 -24.71 3.41 -10.23
C GLU A 56 -25.10 1.94 -10.01
N ASP A 57 -26.22 1.50 -10.62
CA ASP A 57 -26.71 0.14 -10.54
C ASP A 57 -25.97 -0.79 -11.51
N ALA A 58 -25.06 -1.59 -11.02
CA ALA A 58 -24.25 -2.52 -11.82
C ALA A 58 -25.04 -3.64 -12.50
N TYR A 59 -26.30 -3.85 -12.13
CA TYR A 59 -27.20 -4.74 -12.88
C TYR A 59 -27.69 -4.13 -14.21
N LYS A 60 -27.63 -2.80 -14.33
CA LYS A 60 -28.13 -2.04 -15.48
C LYS A 60 -27.04 -1.41 -16.32
N VAL A 61 -25.98 -0.93 -15.67
CA VAL A 61 -24.86 -0.25 -16.33
C VAL A 61 -23.53 -0.93 -16.02
N PRO A 62 -22.55 -0.87 -16.93
CA PRO A 62 -21.23 -1.43 -16.66
C PRO A 62 -20.54 -0.71 -15.50
N MET A 63 -19.88 -1.47 -14.63
CA MET A 63 -19.01 -0.91 -13.59
C MET A 63 -17.73 -0.35 -14.19
N ARG A 64 -17.29 0.79 -13.70
CA ARG A 64 -15.96 1.32 -13.97
C ARG A 64 -14.98 0.69 -13.01
N ILE A 65 -13.98 0.02 -13.55
CA ILE A 65 -12.92 -0.62 -12.77
C ILE A 65 -11.56 -0.06 -13.19
N TYR A 66 -10.64 -0.09 -12.26
CA TYR A 66 -9.29 0.42 -12.41
C TYR A 66 -8.28 -0.67 -12.00
N PRO A 67 -7.29 -1.00 -12.84
CA PRO A 67 -6.24 -1.93 -12.47
C PRO A 67 -5.33 -1.26 -11.43
N ALA A 68 -5.30 -1.79 -10.23
CA ALA A 68 -4.51 -1.25 -9.12
C ALA A 68 -3.58 -2.32 -8.53
N PRO A 69 -2.48 -1.92 -7.86
CA PRO A 69 -1.67 -2.84 -7.06
C PRO A 69 -2.54 -3.50 -5.99
N HIS A 70 -2.37 -4.80 -5.81
CA HIS A 70 -3.11 -5.57 -4.82
C HIS A 70 -2.20 -6.10 -3.72
N TYR A 71 -0.97 -6.48 -4.07
CA TYR A 71 0.00 -7.10 -3.19
C TYR A 71 1.42 -6.75 -3.62
N THR A 72 2.27 -6.43 -2.66
CA THR A 72 3.69 -6.17 -2.91
C THR A 72 4.52 -7.41 -2.56
N MET A 73 5.13 -8.05 -3.58
CA MET A 73 6.09 -9.13 -3.35
C MET A 73 7.43 -8.54 -2.95
N GLY A 74 8.04 -9.12 -1.94
CA GLY A 74 9.25 -8.61 -1.32
C GLY A 74 8.96 -8.03 0.06
N GLY A 75 9.98 -7.59 0.75
CA GLY A 75 9.89 -7.07 2.10
C GLY A 75 11.17 -7.32 2.89
N LEU A 76 11.06 -7.34 4.20
CA LEU A 76 12.20 -7.62 5.08
C LEU A 76 12.60 -9.09 4.97
N TRP A 77 13.91 -9.33 4.89
CA TRP A 77 14.44 -10.68 4.93
C TRP A 77 14.17 -11.31 6.31
N VAL A 78 13.79 -12.58 6.30
CA VAL A 78 13.62 -13.40 7.51
C VAL A 78 14.18 -14.80 7.29
N ASP A 79 14.58 -15.44 8.38
CA ASP A 79 14.92 -16.86 8.39
C ASP A 79 13.64 -17.74 8.47
N TYR A 80 13.82 -19.06 8.57
CA TYR A 80 12.70 -20.00 8.71
C TYR A 80 11.89 -19.84 10.02
N ASN A 81 12.42 -19.10 10.99
CA ASN A 81 11.74 -18.77 12.23
C ASN A 81 11.06 -17.39 12.18
N LEU A 82 11.00 -16.76 11.01
CA LEU A 82 10.46 -15.42 10.77
C LEU A 82 11.26 -14.30 11.46
N MET A 83 12.47 -14.58 11.92
CA MET A 83 13.33 -13.57 12.53
C MET A 83 14.16 -12.87 11.46
N SER A 84 14.22 -11.55 11.51
CA SER A 84 15.03 -10.72 10.63
C SER A 84 16.53 -10.80 11.01
N THR A 85 17.36 -10.01 10.33
CA THR A 85 18.77 -9.84 10.70
C THR A 85 18.97 -9.08 12.02
N ILE A 86 17.90 -8.49 12.57
CA ILE A 86 17.90 -7.84 13.89
C ILE A 86 17.32 -8.84 14.89
N PRO A 87 18.10 -9.29 15.89
CA PRO A 87 17.59 -10.23 16.90
C PRO A 87 16.36 -9.69 17.64
N GLY A 88 15.33 -10.52 17.74
CA GLY A 88 14.04 -10.14 18.36
C GLY A 88 13.05 -9.42 17.45
N LEU A 89 13.44 -9.05 16.22
CA LEU A 89 12.53 -8.50 15.22
C LEU A 89 12.01 -9.61 14.30
N PHE A 90 10.75 -9.99 14.49
CA PHE A 90 10.04 -10.98 13.69
C PHE A 90 9.11 -10.30 12.68
N VAL A 91 9.05 -10.83 11.45
CA VAL A 91 8.25 -10.25 10.38
C VAL A 91 7.39 -11.32 9.72
N MET A 92 6.09 -11.09 9.65
CA MET A 92 5.10 -12.05 9.15
C MET A 92 4.35 -11.53 7.95
N GLY A 93 3.84 -12.47 7.12
CA GLY A 93 2.97 -12.16 5.99
C GLY A 93 3.61 -11.26 4.94
N GLU A 94 2.85 -10.34 4.40
CA GLU A 94 3.30 -9.47 3.28
C GLU A 94 4.49 -8.57 3.62
N ALA A 95 4.74 -8.31 4.90
CA ALA A 95 5.87 -7.47 5.33
C ALA A 95 7.22 -8.17 5.20
N ASN A 96 7.26 -9.50 5.19
CA ASN A 96 8.50 -10.25 4.93
C ASN A 96 8.72 -10.47 3.43
N PHE A 97 9.97 -10.81 3.04
CA PHE A 97 10.33 -11.00 1.64
C PHE A 97 9.60 -12.16 0.97
N SER A 98 9.08 -13.07 1.73
CA SER A 98 8.34 -14.28 1.38
C SER A 98 8.94 -15.13 0.26
N ASP A 99 8.38 -16.31 0.04
CA ASP A 99 8.79 -17.27 -0.98
C ASP A 99 8.01 -17.15 -2.30
N HIS A 100 7.27 -16.04 -2.49
CA HIS A 100 6.47 -15.83 -3.69
C HIS A 100 7.28 -15.49 -4.94
N GLY A 101 8.52 -15.07 -4.79
CA GLY A 101 9.33 -14.60 -5.90
C GLY A 101 8.72 -13.37 -6.59
N ALA A 102 8.91 -13.28 -7.89
CA ALA A 102 8.42 -12.15 -8.68
C ALA A 102 6.94 -12.25 -9.07
N ASN A 103 6.27 -13.35 -8.80
CA ASN A 103 4.87 -13.56 -9.21
C ASN A 103 4.14 -14.52 -8.27
N ARG A 104 3.29 -13.96 -7.42
CA ARG A 104 2.51 -14.70 -6.44
C ARG A 104 1.34 -15.46 -7.07
N LEU A 105 1.13 -16.70 -6.63
CA LEU A 105 -0.07 -17.46 -6.97
C LEU A 105 -1.31 -16.89 -6.25
N GLY A 106 -2.47 -17.03 -6.87
CA GLY A 106 -3.73 -16.62 -6.26
C GLY A 106 -3.97 -17.32 -4.92
N ALA A 107 -4.47 -16.57 -3.92
CA ALA A 107 -4.75 -16.99 -2.55
C ALA A 107 -3.53 -17.36 -1.68
N SER A 108 -2.32 -17.52 -2.24
CA SER A 108 -1.14 -17.94 -1.47
C SER A 108 -0.68 -16.92 -0.41
N ALA A 109 -0.96 -15.62 -0.61
CA ALA A 109 -0.61 -14.60 0.39
C ALA A 109 -1.35 -14.78 1.72
N LEU A 110 -2.65 -15.05 1.68
CA LEU A 110 -3.43 -15.33 2.89
C LEU A 110 -2.99 -16.66 3.53
N MET A 111 -2.71 -17.69 2.74
CA MET A 111 -2.16 -18.94 3.24
C MET A 111 -0.83 -18.72 3.96
N GLN A 112 0.08 -17.97 3.38
CA GLN A 112 1.35 -17.64 4.02
C GLN A 112 1.13 -16.88 5.33
N GLY A 113 0.37 -15.79 5.33
CA GLY A 113 0.13 -15.01 6.53
C GLY A 113 -0.54 -15.81 7.66
N LEU A 114 -1.44 -16.73 7.31
CA LEU A 114 -2.04 -17.66 8.27
C LEU A 114 -1.04 -18.69 8.78
N ALA A 115 -0.20 -19.26 7.88
CA ALA A 115 0.84 -20.20 8.27
C ALA A 115 1.87 -19.55 9.19
N ASP A 116 2.35 -18.37 8.84
CA ASP A 116 3.27 -17.59 9.67
C ASP A 116 2.69 -17.33 11.08
N GLY A 117 1.43 -16.88 11.15
CA GLY A 117 0.78 -16.51 12.40
C GLY A 117 0.37 -17.71 13.26
N TYR A 118 -0.17 -18.77 12.67
CA TYR A 118 -0.71 -19.90 13.44
C TYR A 118 0.33 -20.98 13.74
N PHE A 119 1.28 -21.22 12.83
CA PHE A 119 2.17 -22.37 12.95
C PHE A 119 3.62 -21.96 13.26
N VAL A 120 4.14 -20.92 12.63
CA VAL A 120 5.56 -20.58 12.79
C VAL A 120 5.78 -19.72 14.03
N ILE A 121 5.17 -18.53 14.09
CA ILE A 121 5.45 -17.58 15.18
C ILE A 121 4.98 -18.08 16.55
N SER A 122 3.92 -18.87 16.59
CA SER A 122 3.40 -19.47 17.81
C SER A 122 4.39 -20.45 18.49
N SER A 123 5.33 -21.00 17.72
CA SER A 123 6.41 -21.85 18.24
C SER A 123 7.72 -21.07 18.40
N THR A 124 8.02 -20.22 17.44
CA THR A 124 9.28 -19.47 17.39
C THR A 124 9.41 -18.46 18.52
N LEU A 125 8.36 -17.68 18.77
CA LEU A 125 8.40 -16.62 19.78
C LEU A 125 8.58 -17.17 21.20
N PRO A 126 7.82 -18.20 21.65
CA PRO A 126 8.07 -18.83 22.95
C PRO A 126 9.48 -19.42 23.08
N ASN A 127 9.99 -20.06 22.03
CA ASN A 127 11.33 -20.61 22.03
C ASN A 127 12.41 -19.52 22.16
N TYR A 128 12.24 -18.42 21.44
CA TYR A 128 13.14 -17.28 21.52
C TYR A 128 13.14 -16.67 22.93
N LEU A 129 11.96 -16.44 23.50
CA LEU A 129 11.82 -15.89 24.86
C LEU A 129 12.40 -16.82 25.93
N ALA A 130 12.25 -18.14 25.75
CA ALA A 130 12.80 -19.13 26.70
C ALA A 130 14.32 -19.29 26.62
N SER A 131 14.90 -19.07 25.43
CA SER A 131 16.34 -19.29 25.20
C SER A 131 17.19 -18.01 25.32
N THR A 132 16.56 -16.85 25.34
CA THR A 132 17.26 -15.56 25.37
C THR A 132 17.19 -14.95 26.76
N LYS A 133 18.35 -14.54 27.27
CA LYS A 133 18.40 -13.73 28.51
C LYS A 133 18.18 -12.27 28.07
N PHE A 134 17.13 -11.69 28.59
CA PHE A 134 16.85 -10.26 28.42
C PHE A 134 17.37 -9.51 29.63
N GLU A 135 17.99 -8.37 29.38
CA GLU A 135 18.22 -7.38 30.44
C GLU A 135 16.89 -6.74 30.81
N GLU A 136 16.73 -6.39 32.08
CA GLU A 136 15.53 -5.67 32.50
C GLU A 136 15.54 -4.28 31.90
N ALA A 137 14.51 -3.96 31.09
CA ALA A 137 14.37 -2.67 30.46
C ALA A 137 13.39 -1.83 31.26
N HIS A 138 13.79 -0.60 31.55
CA HIS A 138 12.96 0.37 32.27
C HIS A 138 12.57 1.50 31.35
N ILE A 139 11.33 1.98 31.44
CA ILE A 139 10.83 3.11 30.64
C ILE A 139 11.65 4.39 30.85
N GLU A 140 12.40 4.44 31.95
CA GLU A 140 13.27 5.56 32.30
C GLU A 140 14.65 5.49 31.65
N ASP A 141 14.98 4.40 30.95
CA ASP A 141 16.25 4.23 30.28
C ASP A 141 16.44 5.31 29.20
N THR A 142 17.68 5.68 28.96
CA THR A 142 18.05 6.80 28.07
C THR A 142 17.56 6.56 26.66
N GLU A 143 17.61 5.31 26.18
CA GLU A 143 17.21 4.90 24.85
C GLU A 143 15.72 5.22 24.55
N PHE A 144 14.84 5.05 25.55
CA PHE A 144 13.42 5.40 25.40
C PHE A 144 13.23 6.92 25.33
N LYS A 145 13.94 7.69 26.18
CA LYS A 145 13.88 9.14 26.20
C LYS A 145 14.42 9.74 24.89
N ASP A 146 15.55 9.24 24.42
CA ASP A 146 16.18 9.68 23.17
C ASP A 146 15.27 9.38 21.98
N SER A 147 14.63 8.21 21.95
CA SER A 147 13.67 7.83 20.91
C SER A 147 12.43 8.73 20.92
N GLU A 148 11.87 9.00 22.10
CA GLU A 148 10.74 9.92 22.25
C GLU A 148 11.11 11.33 21.79
N GLU A 149 12.27 11.84 22.19
CA GLU A 149 12.73 13.18 21.79
C GLU A 149 12.98 13.26 20.28
N SER A 150 13.56 12.21 19.69
CA SER A 150 13.76 12.11 18.24
C SER A 150 12.44 12.23 17.49
N VAL A 151 11.41 11.48 17.89
CA VAL A 151 10.08 11.55 17.28
C VAL A 151 9.44 12.92 17.44
N LYS A 152 9.53 13.52 18.66
CA LYS A 152 9.02 14.87 18.91
C LYS A 152 9.71 15.92 18.02
N ASN A 153 11.01 15.78 17.83
CA ASN A 153 11.78 16.69 16.99
C ASN A 153 11.42 16.53 15.51
N ASP A 154 11.19 15.32 15.04
CA ASP A 154 10.73 15.06 13.66
C ASP A 154 9.34 15.66 13.40
N ILE A 155 8.41 15.54 14.34
CA ILE A 155 7.10 16.18 14.26
C ILE A 155 7.25 17.70 14.20
N LYS A 156 8.07 18.29 15.08
CA LYS A 156 8.33 19.74 15.06
C LYS A 156 8.92 20.20 13.73
N LYS A 157 9.83 19.43 13.14
CA LYS A 157 10.39 19.74 11.81
C LYS A 157 9.29 19.79 10.76
N LEU A 158 8.36 18.83 10.72
CA LEU A 158 7.25 18.83 9.77
C LEU A 158 6.38 20.09 9.92
N PHE A 159 6.04 20.50 11.13
CA PHE A 159 5.27 21.75 11.38
C PHE A 159 6.06 23.03 11.09
N SER A 160 7.39 22.97 11.11
CA SER A 160 8.23 24.13 10.79
C SER A 160 8.26 24.47 9.30
N ILE A 161 7.92 23.53 8.44
CA ILE A 161 7.85 23.72 6.99
C ILE A 161 6.66 24.65 6.67
N LYS A 162 6.93 25.75 5.99
CA LYS A 162 5.92 26.75 5.62
C LYS A 162 5.64 26.70 4.13
N GLY A 163 5.26 25.50 3.66
CA GLY A 163 4.97 25.26 2.25
C GLY A 163 3.50 25.47 1.88
N ASN A 164 3.20 25.16 0.64
CA ASN A 164 1.89 25.35 0.04
C ASN A 164 1.18 24.05 -0.35
N LYS A 165 1.91 22.93 -0.41
CA LYS A 165 1.43 21.64 -0.93
C LYS A 165 1.06 20.68 0.21
N THR A 166 -0.16 20.21 0.19
CA THR A 166 -0.70 19.32 1.24
C THR A 166 -0.14 17.89 1.14
N PRO A 167 -0.15 17.11 2.23
CA PRO A 167 0.22 15.69 2.18
C PRO A 167 -0.57 14.90 1.14
N ASN A 168 -1.85 15.26 0.92
CA ASN A 168 -2.68 14.58 -0.06
C ASN A 168 -2.23 14.83 -1.50
N GLU A 169 -1.78 16.04 -1.82
CA GLU A 169 -1.22 16.38 -3.13
C GLU A 169 0.08 15.62 -3.39
N PHE A 170 0.99 15.58 -2.40
CA PHE A 170 2.20 14.77 -2.49
C PHE A 170 1.90 13.29 -2.70
N HIS A 171 0.96 12.72 -1.94
CA HIS A 171 0.56 11.32 -2.09
C HIS A 171 0.01 11.00 -3.48
N LYS A 172 -0.85 11.87 -4.02
CA LYS A 172 -1.41 11.70 -5.37
C LYS A 172 -0.33 11.80 -6.44
N GLU A 173 0.60 12.73 -6.29
CA GLU A 173 1.70 12.90 -7.25
C GLU A 173 2.66 11.72 -7.23
N LEU A 174 3.05 11.25 -6.04
CA LEU A 174 3.86 10.03 -5.91
C LEU A 174 3.14 8.83 -6.56
N GLY A 175 1.85 8.66 -6.26
CA GLY A 175 1.04 7.60 -6.86
C GLY A 175 1.02 7.66 -8.39
N LYS A 176 0.93 8.87 -8.96
CA LYS A 176 0.97 9.07 -10.41
C LYS A 176 2.35 8.74 -10.99
N ILE A 177 3.43 9.18 -10.35
CA ILE A 177 4.80 8.83 -10.76
C ILE A 177 4.98 7.32 -10.79
N MET A 178 4.60 6.63 -9.71
CA MET A 178 4.72 5.18 -9.59
C MET A 178 3.84 4.44 -10.61
N TRP A 179 2.60 4.88 -10.80
CA TRP A 179 1.67 4.30 -11.77
C TRP A 179 2.17 4.40 -13.21
N GLU A 180 2.64 5.58 -13.61
CA GLU A 180 3.08 5.83 -14.98
C GLU A 180 4.44 5.19 -15.29
N ASN A 181 5.36 5.20 -14.33
CA ASN A 181 6.76 4.85 -14.61
C ASN A 181 7.19 3.50 -14.02
N CYS A 182 6.55 3.03 -12.92
CA CYS A 182 6.91 1.79 -12.22
C CYS A 182 5.77 0.76 -12.20
N GLY A 183 4.71 0.97 -12.99
CA GLY A 183 3.52 0.12 -13.04
C GLY A 183 3.73 -1.21 -13.75
N MET A 184 2.65 -1.75 -14.37
CA MET A 184 2.66 -3.08 -14.98
C MET A 184 3.49 -3.22 -16.25
N ALA A 185 3.76 -2.13 -16.97
CA ALA A 185 4.61 -2.09 -18.16
C ALA A 185 5.79 -1.16 -17.89
N ARG A 186 6.94 -1.74 -17.58
CA ARG A 186 8.15 -1.00 -17.23
C ARG A 186 9.11 -0.99 -18.40
N SER A 187 9.82 0.12 -18.59
CA SER A 187 10.92 0.25 -19.51
C SER A 187 12.11 0.89 -18.81
N GLU A 188 13.30 0.75 -19.38
CA GLU A 188 14.50 1.41 -18.85
C GLU A 188 14.31 2.92 -18.78
N GLU A 189 13.67 3.51 -19.80
CA GLU A 189 13.39 4.94 -19.86
C GLU A 189 12.44 5.38 -18.74
N SER A 190 11.31 4.66 -18.55
CA SER A 190 10.34 4.99 -17.50
C SER A 190 10.94 4.86 -16.10
N LEU A 191 11.73 3.82 -15.85
CA LEU A 191 12.39 3.63 -14.56
C LEU A 191 13.45 4.71 -14.30
N LYS A 192 14.27 5.08 -15.30
CA LYS A 192 15.21 6.22 -15.19
C LYS A 192 14.50 7.54 -14.92
N LYS A 193 13.30 7.72 -15.45
CA LYS A 193 12.46 8.90 -15.17
C LYS A 193 11.97 8.89 -13.72
N ALA A 194 11.48 7.75 -13.21
CA ALA A 194 11.08 7.61 -11.83
C ALA A 194 12.22 7.90 -10.85
N LEU A 195 13.42 7.36 -11.11
CA LEU A 195 14.63 7.59 -10.32
C LEU A 195 15.04 9.09 -10.22
N LYS A 196 14.54 9.93 -11.10
CA LYS A 196 14.75 11.40 -11.02
C LYS A 196 13.57 12.07 -10.33
N LEU A 197 12.34 11.65 -10.63
CA LEU A 197 11.12 12.31 -10.13
C LEU A 197 10.88 12.05 -8.65
N VAL A 198 11.10 10.81 -8.16
CA VAL A 198 10.85 10.46 -6.76
C VAL A 198 11.76 11.24 -5.81
N PRO A 199 13.11 11.29 -6.00
CA PRO A 199 13.97 12.14 -5.17
C PRO A 199 13.60 13.63 -5.24
N SER A 200 13.25 14.14 -6.42
CA SER A 200 12.82 15.54 -6.58
C SER A 200 11.54 15.84 -5.78
N LEU A 201 10.56 14.94 -5.83
CA LEU A 201 9.31 15.07 -5.06
C LEU A 201 9.58 14.98 -3.54
N ARG A 202 10.52 14.11 -3.12
CA ARG A 202 10.96 13.99 -1.73
C ARG A 202 11.61 15.28 -1.23
N ASP A 203 12.46 15.88 -2.04
CA ASP A 203 13.11 17.16 -1.69
C ASP A 203 12.07 18.30 -1.67
N GLU A 204 11.12 18.31 -2.58
CA GLU A 204 9.99 19.24 -2.51
C GLU A 204 9.16 19.03 -1.23
N PHE A 205 8.88 17.80 -0.84
CA PHE A 205 8.16 17.51 0.40
C PHE A 205 8.85 18.11 1.62
N ARG A 206 10.17 18.02 1.71
CA ARG A 206 10.97 18.56 2.80
C ARG A 206 10.95 20.09 2.89
N ASN A 207 10.62 20.77 1.80
CA ASN A 207 10.70 22.23 1.71
C ASN A 207 9.35 22.92 1.46
N ASN A 208 8.34 22.19 0.99
CA ASN A 208 7.07 22.78 0.54
C ASN A 208 5.82 22.13 1.16
N LEU A 209 6.00 21.33 2.22
CA LEU A 209 4.89 20.73 2.93
C LEU A 209 4.05 21.78 3.65
N LYS A 210 2.72 21.71 3.50
CA LYS A 210 1.74 22.48 4.24
C LYS A 210 1.00 21.56 5.22
N LEU A 211 1.24 21.76 6.51
CA LEU A 211 0.44 21.16 7.57
C LEU A 211 -0.50 22.20 8.18
N VAL A 212 -1.67 21.74 8.63
CA VAL A 212 -2.65 22.55 9.36
C VAL A 212 -2.98 21.84 10.69
N GLY A 213 -3.36 22.63 11.68
CA GLY A 213 -3.62 22.13 13.03
C GLY A 213 -2.36 22.09 13.91
N ASP A 214 -2.43 21.33 14.98
CA ASP A 214 -1.38 21.15 15.97
C ASP A 214 -0.86 19.70 16.00
N ASP A 215 0.00 19.38 16.95
CA ASP A 215 0.60 18.07 17.15
C ASP A 215 -0.29 17.08 17.94
N GLY A 216 -1.52 17.45 18.25
CA GLY A 216 -2.50 16.57 18.88
C GLY A 216 -3.07 15.53 17.91
N PHE A 217 -4.35 15.20 18.06
CA PHE A 217 -5.02 14.28 17.15
C PHE A 217 -5.23 14.93 15.76
N ASN A 218 -4.26 14.75 14.86
CA ASN A 218 -4.16 15.44 13.59
C ASN A 218 -4.01 14.46 12.40
N GLN A 219 -5.10 14.27 11.66
CA GLN A 219 -5.11 13.40 10.47
C GLN A 219 -4.14 13.89 9.37
N THR A 220 -3.92 15.19 9.27
CA THR A 220 -3.00 15.76 8.26
C THR A 220 -1.55 15.45 8.60
N LEU A 221 -1.19 15.49 9.89
CA LEU A 221 0.12 15.06 10.39
C LEU A 221 0.34 13.57 10.16
N GLU A 222 -0.63 12.74 10.53
CA GLU A 222 -0.56 11.29 10.31
C GLU A 222 -0.33 10.96 8.83
N LYS A 223 -1.08 11.60 7.94
CA LYS A 223 -0.89 11.44 6.50
C LYS A 223 0.47 11.95 6.02
N ALA A 224 0.98 13.04 6.57
CA ALA A 224 2.31 13.56 6.21
C ALA A 224 3.43 12.58 6.57
N ILE A 225 3.34 11.96 7.76
CA ILE A 225 4.29 10.94 8.20
C ILE A 225 4.28 9.75 7.25
N ARG A 226 3.10 9.22 6.89
CA ARG A 226 2.99 8.11 5.93
C ARG A 226 3.53 8.48 4.55
N VAL A 227 3.25 9.67 4.05
CA VAL A 227 3.75 10.12 2.74
C VAL A 227 5.26 10.27 2.75
N ARG A 228 5.85 10.75 3.84
CA ARG A 228 7.30 10.77 4.03
C ARG A 228 7.88 9.37 3.88
N ASP A 229 7.30 8.40 4.55
CA ASP A 229 7.76 7.01 4.51
C ASP A 229 7.57 6.40 3.10
N PHE A 230 6.45 6.66 2.43
CA PHE A 230 6.24 6.23 1.05
C PHE A 230 7.26 6.81 0.07
N LEU A 231 7.69 8.05 0.26
CA LEU A 231 8.74 8.68 -0.55
C LEU A 231 10.12 8.03 -0.36
N GLU A 232 10.38 7.42 0.79
CA GLU A 232 11.62 6.67 1.03
C GLU A 232 11.53 5.22 0.49
N PHE A 233 10.34 4.61 0.46
CA PHE A 233 10.16 3.26 -0.08
C PHE A 233 10.01 3.21 -1.60
N ALA A 234 9.64 4.29 -2.24
CA ALA A 234 9.44 4.36 -3.69
C ALA A 234 10.76 4.44 -4.46
#